data_8aeeb00e54b2b05fee1f418be8590eeb
#
_entry.id   8aeeb00e54b2b05fee1f418be8590eeb
#
_cell.length_a   1.000
_cell.length_b   1.000
_cell.length_c   1.000
_cell.angle_alpha   90.00
_cell.angle_beta   90.00
_cell.angle_gamma   90.00
#
_symmetry.space_group_name_H-M   'P 1'
#
loop_
_entity.id
_entity.type
_entity.pdbx_description
1 polymer ?
#
loop_
_entity_poly.entity_id
_entity_poly.type
_entity_poly.pdbx_seq_one_letter_code
_entity_poly.pdbx_strand_id
1 'polypeptide(L)'
;VGSEGKLGGQATVIGVGGVWKDLTDSVNQMASNLTGQVRNIAEVTTAVAKGDLSRKITVDVRGEILQLKNTINTMVDQLNSFSAEVTRVAREVGSEGKLGGQATVKGVGGVWKDLTDSVNQMASNLTGQVRNIAQVTTALAKGDLSRKITVDVKGEILELKDTINTMVDQLNSFASEVTRVAREVGSEGKLGGQATVKGVGGVWKDLTDSVNQMASNLTAQVRNIAQVSTAVAKGDLSRKITVDVKGEILELKDTINTMVDQLNSFASEVTRVAREVGSEGMLGGQADVPGVGGTWKDLTDSVNKMAGNLTSQVRNIAEVTTAVANGDLSRKITVDVKGEILELKNTINTMVDQLNSFASEVTRVAREVGSE
;
A
#
# COMPACT_ATOMS: atom_id res chain seq x y z
N VAL A 1 -8.99 41.93 -79.40
CA VAL A 1 -7.97 41.68 -78.37
C VAL A 1 -7.76 42.89 -77.50
N GLY A 2 -7.69 44.08 -78.03
CA GLY A 2 -7.32 45.31 -77.28
C GLY A 2 -8.40 45.80 -76.30
N SER A 3 -9.56 46.23 -76.75
CA SER A 3 -10.59 46.92 -75.93
C SER A 3 -11.64 45.98 -75.32
N GLU A 4 -11.90 44.81 -75.92
CA GLU A 4 -12.95 43.90 -75.48
C GLU A 4 -12.39 42.70 -74.67
N GLY A 5 -11.08 42.59 -74.51
CA GLY A 5 -10.42 41.45 -73.83
C GLY A 5 -10.64 40.09 -74.48
N LYS A 6 -11.22 40.01 -75.68
CA LYS A 6 -11.43 38.76 -76.40
C LYS A 6 -10.13 38.27 -77.03
N LEU A 7 -9.64 37.13 -76.63
CA LEU A 7 -8.39 36.52 -77.10
C LEU A 7 -8.63 35.65 -78.33
N GLY A 8 -7.64 35.61 -79.25
CA GLY A 8 -7.65 34.74 -80.43
C GLY A 8 -8.12 35.39 -81.76
N GLY A 9 -8.44 36.66 -81.73
CA GLY A 9 -8.76 37.39 -82.96
C GLY A 9 -7.55 37.47 -83.87
N GLN A 10 -7.81 37.33 -85.20
CA GLN A 10 -6.84 37.45 -86.32
C GLN A 10 -7.31 38.48 -87.27
N ALA A 11 -6.41 39.30 -87.80
CA ALA A 11 -6.66 40.20 -88.86
C ALA A 11 -6.64 39.43 -90.22
N THR A 12 -7.69 39.60 -91.04
CA THR A 12 -7.77 39.04 -92.41
C THR A 12 -7.86 40.20 -93.36
N VAL A 13 -6.87 40.39 -94.20
CA VAL A 13 -6.86 41.40 -95.25
C VAL A 13 -6.69 40.68 -96.58
N ILE A 14 -7.72 40.82 -97.42
CA ILE A 14 -7.78 40.17 -98.73
C ILE A 14 -7.10 41.04 -99.77
N GLY A 15 -6.28 40.42 -100.67
CA GLY A 15 -5.70 41.16 -101.86
C GLY A 15 -4.47 41.99 -101.54
N VAL A 16 -3.83 41.89 -100.37
CA VAL A 16 -2.60 42.60 -99.98
C VAL A 16 -1.36 41.75 -100.25
N GLY A 17 -0.25 42.38 -100.65
CA GLY A 17 1.07 41.83 -100.84
C GLY A 17 2.13 42.73 -100.22
N GLY A 18 3.39 42.26 -100.21
CA GLY A 18 4.51 43.05 -99.72
C GLY A 18 4.37 43.49 -98.25
N VAL A 19 4.75 44.68 -97.92
CA VAL A 19 4.82 45.25 -96.54
C VAL A 19 3.49 45.17 -95.81
N TRP A 20 2.33 45.28 -96.49
CA TRP A 20 1.02 45.12 -95.86
C TRP A 20 0.71 43.68 -95.40
N LYS A 21 1.14 42.75 -96.22
CA LYS A 21 1.07 41.31 -95.78
C LYS A 21 1.97 41.04 -94.57
N ASP A 22 3.22 41.52 -94.58
CA ASP A 22 4.19 41.39 -93.52
C ASP A 22 3.69 42.03 -92.22
N LEU A 23 3.04 43.17 -92.30
CA LEU A 23 2.42 43.85 -91.15
C LEU A 23 1.25 43.03 -90.56
N THR A 24 0.36 42.53 -91.46
CA THR A 24 -0.77 41.71 -91.06
C THR A 24 -0.26 40.41 -90.36
N ASP A 25 0.73 39.78 -90.92
CA ASP A 25 1.34 38.54 -90.35
C ASP A 25 2.01 38.85 -88.98
N SER A 26 2.70 40.00 -88.86
CA SER A 26 3.29 40.46 -87.59
C SER A 26 2.24 40.76 -86.55
N VAL A 27 1.13 41.41 -86.85
CA VAL A 27 0.01 41.68 -85.93
C VAL A 27 -0.68 40.37 -85.53
N ASN A 28 -0.87 39.44 -86.46
CA ASN A 28 -1.44 38.09 -86.13
C ASN A 28 -0.51 37.29 -85.28
N GLN A 29 0.79 37.28 -85.51
CA GLN A 29 1.78 36.63 -84.68
C GLN A 29 1.80 37.21 -83.26
N MET A 30 1.76 38.53 -83.13
CA MET A 30 1.66 39.22 -81.85
C MET A 30 0.37 38.83 -81.11
N ALA A 31 -0.78 38.84 -81.79
CA ALA A 31 -2.07 38.44 -81.18
C ALA A 31 -2.12 36.99 -80.77
N SER A 32 -1.53 36.09 -81.59
CA SER A 32 -1.41 34.66 -81.27
C SER A 32 -0.52 34.41 -80.03
N ASN A 33 0.65 35.05 -80.04
CA ASN A 33 1.59 34.96 -78.90
C ASN A 33 0.95 35.46 -77.58
N LEU A 34 0.34 36.65 -77.60
CA LEU A 34 -0.34 37.22 -76.47
C LEU A 34 -1.48 36.32 -75.99
N THR A 35 -2.28 35.78 -76.94
CA THR A 35 -3.35 34.83 -76.62
C THR A 35 -2.84 33.56 -75.89
N GLY A 36 -1.78 32.95 -76.42
CA GLY A 36 -1.17 31.76 -75.81
C GLY A 36 -0.62 32.05 -74.43
N GLN A 37 0.06 33.16 -74.27
CA GLN A 37 0.63 33.61 -73.00
C GLN A 37 -0.44 33.84 -71.93
N VAL A 38 -1.46 34.62 -72.20
CA VAL A 38 -2.51 34.98 -71.27
C VAL A 38 -3.37 33.78 -70.92
N ARG A 39 -3.68 32.88 -71.87
CA ARG A 39 -4.43 31.64 -71.59
C ARG A 39 -3.64 30.69 -70.70
N ASN A 40 -2.35 30.51 -70.94
CA ASN A 40 -1.54 29.65 -70.13
C ASN A 40 -1.39 30.19 -68.68
N ILE A 41 -1.23 31.53 -68.56
CA ILE A 41 -1.25 32.18 -67.25
C ILE A 41 -2.61 31.92 -66.54
N ALA A 42 -3.72 32.16 -67.26
CA ALA A 42 -5.06 31.93 -66.71
C ALA A 42 -5.35 30.50 -66.34
N GLU A 43 -4.87 29.54 -67.11
CA GLU A 43 -4.97 28.09 -66.79
C GLU A 43 -4.22 27.74 -65.50
N VAL A 44 -2.97 28.18 -65.36
CA VAL A 44 -2.16 27.92 -64.16
C VAL A 44 -2.73 28.63 -62.95
N THR A 45 -3.11 29.89 -63.02
CA THR A 45 -3.71 30.62 -61.90
C THR A 45 -5.08 30.00 -61.48
N THR A 46 -5.85 29.52 -62.46
CA THR A 46 -7.11 28.78 -62.17
C THR A 46 -6.83 27.42 -61.50
N ALA A 47 -5.79 26.74 -61.93
CA ALA A 47 -5.35 25.49 -61.29
C ALA A 47 -4.94 25.72 -59.82
N VAL A 48 -4.12 26.75 -59.57
CA VAL A 48 -3.72 27.18 -58.21
C VAL A 48 -4.94 27.52 -57.33
N ALA A 49 -5.90 28.28 -57.87
CA ALA A 49 -7.13 28.63 -57.18
C ALA A 49 -7.99 27.41 -56.81
N LYS A 50 -7.86 26.27 -57.54
CA LYS A 50 -8.50 24.99 -57.27
C LYS A 50 -7.63 24.05 -56.38
N GLY A 51 -6.46 24.48 -55.94
CA GLY A 51 -5.53 23.67 -55.14
C GLY A 51 -4.62 22.74 -55.95
N ASP A 52 -4.64 22.80 -57.32
CA ASP A 52 -3.71 22.05 -58.17
C ASP A 52 -2.41 22.85 -58.34
N LEU A 53 -1.43 22.51 -57.54
CA LEU A 53 -0.10 23.12 -57.49
C LEU A 53 0.93 22.38 -58.38
N SER A 54 0.49 21.45 -59.22
CA SER A 54 1.36 20.69 -60.10
C SER A 54 1.67 21.42 -61.42
N ARG A 55 0.87 22.44 -61.77
CA ARG A 55 0.95 23.15 -63.05
C ARG A 55 1.84 24.36 -63.00
N LYS A 56 2.62 24.58 -64.06
CA LYS A 56 3.48 25.74 -64.21
C LYS A 56 3.25 26.39 -65.57
N ILE A 57 3.56 27.70 -65.65
CA ILE A 57 3.60 28.43 -66.90
C ILE A 57 4.80 27.94 -67.72
N THR A 58 4.53 27.30 -68.86
CA THR A 58 5.57 26.67 -69.68
C THR A 58 5.83 27.42 -70.98
N VAL A 59 4.89 28.36 -71.43
CA VAL A 59 5.04 29.08 -72.66
C VAL A 59 6.36 29.86 -72.71
N ASP A 60 6.95 29.91 -73.96
CA ASP A 60 8.13 30.75 -74.22
C ASP A 60 7.72 32.21 -74.23
N VAL A 61 8.34 33.00 -73.36
CA VAL A 61 8.00 34.42 -73.14
C VAL A 61 9.26 35.22 -72.86
N ARG A 62 9.19 36.57 -73.17
CA ARG A 62 10.32 37.46 -72.97
C ARG A 62 9.85 38.77 -72.25
N GLY A 63 10.80 39.59 -71.79
CA GLY A 63 10.52 40.87 -71.17
C GLY A 63 9.71 40.74 -69.87
N GLU A 64 8.76 41.60 -69.65
CA GLU A 64 7.92 41.66 -68.43
C GLU A 64 7.04 40.40 -68.24
N ILE A 65 6.61 39.78 -69.34
CA ILE A 65 5.85 38.53 -69.27
C ILE A 65 6.73 37.37 -68.75
N LEU A 66 8.02 37.40 -69.02
CA LEU A 66 8.97 36.42 -68.41
C LEU A 66 9.11 36.66 -66.92
N GLN A 67 9.16 37.90 -66.49
CA GLN A 67 9.17 38.18 -65.03
C GLN A 67 7.88 37.68 -64.35
N LEU A 68 6.70 37.92 -64.95
CA LEU A 68 5.41 37.47 -64.48
C LEU A 68 5.38 35.92 -64.42
N LYS A 69 5.82 35.21 -65.47
CA LYS A 69 5.97 33.75 -65.50
C LYS A 69 6.83 33.27 -64.34
N ASN A 70 8.02 33.83 -64.13
CA ASN A 70 8.93 33.43 -63.08
C ASN A 70 8.34 33.67 -61.68
N THR A 71 7.67 34.82 -61.46
CA THR A 71 7.00 35.16 -60.21
C THR A 71 5.89 34.15 -59.87
N ILE A 72 5.01 33.84 -60.86
CA ILE A 72 3.92 32.89 -60.66
C ILE A 72 4.47 31.46 -60.42
N ASN A 73 5.48 31.03 -61.22
CA ASN A 73 6.07 29.74 -61.04
C ASN A 73 6.77 29.60 -59.67
N THR A 74 7.46 30.63 -59.20
CA THR A 74 8.05 30.68 -57.84
C THR A 74 6.97 30.60 -56.75
N MET A 75 5.87 31.33 -56.95
CA MET A 75 4.72 31.25 -56.01
C MET A 75 4.12 29.84 -55.97
N VAL A 76 3.95 29.18 -57.11
CA VAL A 76 3.45 27.79 -57.19
C VAL A 76 4.40 26.84 -56.48
N ASP A 77 5.73 26.98 -56.68
CA ASP A 77 6.74 26.16 -56.02
C ASP A 77 6.72 26.35 -54.47
N GLN A 78 6.60 27.58 -54.02
CA GLN A 78 6.51 27.89 -52.58
C GLN A 78 5.24 27.34 -51.94
N LEU A 79 4.08 27.50 -52.59
CA LEU A 79 2.80 26.93 -52.14
C LEU A 79 2.82 25.40 -52.09
N ASN A 80 3.39 24.77 -53.13
CA ASN A 80 3.52 23.30 -53.16
C ASN A 80 4.42 22.76 -52.03
N SER A 81 5.59 23.41 -51.86
CA SER A 81 6.52 23.05 -50.77
C SER A 81 5.90 23.27 -49.39
N PHE A 82 5.22 24.40 -49.18
CA PHE A 82 4.51 24.67 -47.92
C PHE A 82 3.43 23.62 -47.64
N SER A 83 2.55 23.35 -48.62
CA SER A 83 1.47 22.35 -48.48
C SER A 83 2.01 20.97 -48.18
N ALA A 84 3.05 20.54 -48.89
CA ALA A 84 3.69 19.24 -48.66
C ALA A 84 4.29 19.13 -47.25
N GLU A 85 5.05 20.14 -46.82
CA GLU A 85 5.71 20.15 -45.51
C GLU A 85 4.72 20.26 -44.36
N VAL A 86 3.69 21.11 -44.43
CA VAL A 86 2.64 21.21 -43.43
C VAL A 86 1.85 19.90 -43.33
N THR A 87 1.49 19.30 -44.47
CA THR A 87 0.81 18.00 -44.51
C THR A 87 1.68 16.87 -43.91
N ARG A 88 2.99 16.89 -44.20
CA ARG A 88 3.94 15.92 -43.61
C ARG A 88 3.99 16.06 -42.09
N VAL A 89 4.21 17.30 -41.59
CA VAL A 89 4.28 17.54 -40.14
C VAL A 89 2.96 17.20 -39.44
N ALA A 90 1.83 17.59 -40.03
CA ALA A 90 0.50 17.27 -39.50
C ALA A 90 0.26 15.74 -39.40
N ARG A 91 0.68 14.99 -40.41
CA ARG A 91 0.57 13.54 -40.44
C ARG A 91 1.52 12.91 -39.44
N GLU A 92 2.80 13.28 -39.43
CA GLU A 92 3.80 12.73 -38.54
C GLU A 92 3.42 12.96 -37.07
N VAL A 93 3.09 14.18 -36.70
CA VAL A 93 2.78 14.57 -35.32
C VAL A 93 1.35 14.18 -34.93
N GLY A 94 0.37 14.45 -35.82
CA GLY A 94 -1.06 14.31 -35.50
C GLY A 94 -1.60 12.87 -35.68
N SER A 95 -1.09 12.12 -36.66
CA SER A 95 -1.61 10.80 -36.99
C SER A 95 -0.65 9.64 -36.65
N GLU A 96 0.64 9.83 -36.89
CA GLU A 96 1.64 8.79 -36.65
C GLU A 96 2.27 8.86 -35.26
N GLY A 97 1.99 9.92 -34.47
CA GLY A 97 2.57 10.13 -33.16
C GLY A 97 4.09 10.36 -33.15
N LYS A 98 4.68 10.69 -34.32
CA LYS A 98 6.11 10.98 -34.45
C LYS A 98 6.39 12.40 -34.03
N LEU A 99 6.80 12.59 -32.79
CA LEU A 99 7.04 13.91 -32.22
C LEU A 99 8.40 14.50 -32.64
N GLY A 100 8.42 15.81 -32.91
CA GLY A 100 9.63 16.59 -33.23
C GLY A 100 9.79 16.94 -34.70
N GLY A 101 8.83 16.59 -35.57
CA GLY A 101 8.82 17.03 -36.98
C GLY A 101 8.73 18.54 -37.10
N GLN A 102 9.52 19.11 -38.03
CA GLN A 102 9.56 20.54 -38.36
C GLN A 102 9.35 20.72 -39.86
N ALA A 103 8.53 21.65 -40.27
CA ALA A 103 8.36 22.04 -41.65
C ALA A 103 9.56 22.89 -42.11
N THR A 104 10.11 22.58 -43.29
CA THR A 104 11.21 23.34 -43.88
C THR A 104 10.82 23.78 -45.27
N VAL A 105 10.45 25.04 -45.44
CA VAL A 105 10.08 25.65 -46.74
C VAL A 105 11.16 26.63 -47.15
N LYS A 106 11.85 26.35 -48.27
CA LYS A 106 12.95 27.19 -48.76
C LYS A 106 12.42 28.39 -49.53
N GLY A 107 13.11 29.54 -49.43
CA GLY A 107 12.84 30.73 -50.21
C GLY A 107 11.54 31.49 -49.89
N VAL A 108 10.89 31.15 -48.75
CA VAL A 108 9.69 31.86 -48.32
C VAL A 108 10.02 33.06 -47.43
N GLY A 109 9.22 34.12 -47.54
CA GLY A 109 9.28 35.32 -46.71
C GLY A 109 7.86 35.81 -46.37
N GLY A 110 7.76 36.84 -45.52
CA GLY A 110 6.48 37.43 -45.13
C GLY A 110 5.54 36.38 -44.51
N VAL A 111 4.25 36.43 -44.88
CA VAL A 111 3.19 35.58 -44.31
C VAL A 111 3.48 34.07 -44.43
N TRP A 112 4.13 33.61 -45.52
CA TRP A 112 4.45 32.19 -45.68
C TRP A 112 5.49 31.69 -44.67
N LYS A 113 6.47 32.55 -44.37
CA LYS A 113 7.43 32.26 -43.29
C LYS A 113 6.73 32.24 -41.95
N ASP A 114 5.88 33.21 -41.64
CA ASP A 114 5.14 33.32 -40.39
C ASP A 114 4.23 32.09 -40.16
N LEU A 115 3.58 31.58 -41.23
CA LEU A 115 2.77 30.38 -41.19
C LEU A 115 3.64 29.11 -40.89
N THR A 116 4.80 29.01 -41.57
CA THR A 116 5.73 27.91 -41.34
C THR A 116 6.26 27.93 -39.90
N ASP A 117 6.65 29.09 -39.43
CA ASP A 117 7.12 29.26 -38.03
C ASP A 117 6.01 28.95 -37.03
N SER A 118 4.77 29.34 -37.30
CA SER A 118 3.61 29.01 -36.45
C SER A 118 3.34 27.50 -36.37
N VAL A 119 3.41 26.80 -37.51
CA VAL A 119 3.28 25.34 -37.56
C VAL A 119 4.43 24.66 -36.78
N ASN A 120 5.65 25.15 -36.95
CA ASN A 120 6.81 24.64 -36.21
C ASN A 120 6.71 24.88 -34.69
N GLN A 121 6.25 26.03 -34.28
CA GLN A 121 6.00 26.37 -32.88
C GLN A 121 4.94 25.45 -32.28
N MET A 122 3.84 25.25 -33.00
CA MET A 122 2.78 24.32 -32.57
C MET A 122 3.32 22.88 -32.40
N ALA A 123 4.07 22.37 -33.41
CA ALA A 123 4.65 21.04 -33.35
C ALA A 123 5.68 20.88 -32.22
N SER A 124 6.49 21.91 -31.98
CA SER A 124 7.48 21.96 -30.88
C SER A 124 6.81 21.99 -29.53
N ASN A 125 5.79 22.82 -29.32
CA ASN A 125 5.04 22.89 -28.07
C ASN A 125 4.38 21.55 -27.76
N LEU A 126 3.65 20.96 -28.72
CA LEU A 126 3.02 19.66 -28.55
C LEU A 126 4.04 18.56 -28.24
N THR A 127 5.18 18.57 -28.92
CA THR A 127 6.29 17.64 -28.66
C THR A 127 6.80 17.76 -27.22
N GLY A 128 7.07 18.96 -26.76
CA GLY A 128 7.56 19.23 -25.39
C GLY A 128 6.54 18.79 -24.34
N GLN A 129 5.29 19.11 -24.53
CA GLN A 129 4.18 18.76 -23.63
C GLN A 129 4.01 17.26 -23.51
N VAL A 130 3.84 16.55 -24.63
CA VAL A 130 3.61 15.10 -24.65
C VAL A 130 4.81 14.33 -24.10
N ARG A 131 6.03 14.72 -24.46
CA ARG A 131 7.25 14.08 -23.92
C ARG A 131 7.39 14.28 -22.42
N ASN A 132 7.11 15.47 -21.89
CA ASN A 132 7.17 15.71 -20.45
C ASN A 132 6.11 14.92 -19.71
N ILE A 133 4.87 14.86 -20.21
CA ILE A 133 3.80 14.01 -19.66
C ILE A 133 4.24 12.54 -19.68
N ALA A 134 4.76 12.05 -20.82
CA ALA A 134 5.23 10.67 -20.93
C ALA A 134 6.37 10.34 -19.98
N GLN A 135 7.31 11.26 -19.76
CA GLN A 135 8.40 11.09 -18.79
C GLN A 135 7.88 10.97 -17.36
N VAL A 136 6.95 11.84 -16.95
CA VAL A 136 6.37 11.84 -15.60
C VAL A 136 5.53 10.59 -15.38
N THR A 137 4.66 10.24 -16.33
CA THR A 137 3.84 9.03 -16.22
C THR A 137 4.66 7.74 -16.24
N THR A 138 5.77 7.71 -16.98
CA THR A 138 6.73 6.58 -16.94
C THR A 138 7.46 6.51 -15.60
N ALA A 139 7.86 7.63 -15.03
CA ALA A 139 8.45 7.69 -13.69
C ALA A 139 7.46 7.19 -12.64
N LEU A 140 6.22 7.67 -12.70
CA LEU A 140 5.13 7.23 -11.83
C LEU A 140 4.89 5.70 -11.91
N ALA A 141 4.85 5.15 -13.13
CA ALA A 141 4.70 3.71 -13.34
C ALA A 141 5.86 2.88 -12.75
N LYS A 142 7.04 3.48 -12.58
CA LYS A 142 8.21 2.87 -11.91
C LYS A 142 8.28 3.15 -10.41
N GLY A 143 7.28 3.85 -9.85
CA GLY A 143 7.23 4.21 -8.43
C GLY A 143 8.06 5.46 -8.07
N ASP A 144 8.60 6.19 -9.05
CA ASP A 144 9.26 7.49 -8.83
C ASP A 144 8.20 8.60 -8.74
N LEU A 145 7.83 8.95 -7.54
CA LEU A 145 6.83 9.98 -7.22
C LEU A 145 7.46 11.37 -7.02
N SER A 146 8.75 11.55 -7.32
CA SER A 146 9.45 12.83 -7.16
C SER A 146 9.26 13.76 -8.36
N ARG A 147 8.79 13.25 -9.50
CA ARG A 147 8.71 13.97 -10.75
C ARG A 147 7.34 14.58 -10.99
N LYS A 148 7.35 15.82 -11.46
CA LYS A 148 6.13 16.58 -11.86
C LYS A 148 6.22 17.10 -13.27
N ILE A 149 5.07 17.36 -13.88
CA ILE A 149 4.97 18.07 -15.15
C ILE A 149 5.29 19.53 -14.87
N THR A 150 6.38 20.04 -15.50
CA THR A 150 6.88 21.40 -15.28
C THR A 150 6.76 22.31 -16.49
N VAL A 151 6.41 21.77 -17.67
CA VAL A 151 6.25 22.55 -18.90
C VAL A 151 5.18 23.64 -18.73
N ASP A 152 5.44 24.80 -19.34
CA ASP A 152 4.46 25.88 -19.41
C ASP A 152 3.38 25.51 -20.44
N VAL A 153 2.14 25.43 -19.98
CA VAL A 153 0.98 24.99 -20.77
C VAL A 153 -0.25 25.80 -20.41
N LYS A 154 -1.23 25.81 -21.32
CA LYS A 154 -2.48 26.56 -21.18
C LYS A 154 -3.69 25.69 -21.56
N GLY A 155 -4.89 26.16 -21.22
CA GLY A 155 -6.15 25.50 -21.58
C GLY A 155 -6.24 24.07 -20.98
N GLU A 156 -6.81 23.15 -21.71
CA GLU A 156 -7.05 21.77 -21.29
C GLU A 156 -5.76 21.01 -20.92
N ILE A 157 -4.63 21.35 -21.54
CA ILE A 157 -3.33 20.75 -21.18
C ILE A 157 -2.87 21.21 -19.79
N LEU A 158 -3.22 22.42 -19.36
CA LEU A 158 -2.96 22.87 -17.99
C LEU A 158 -3.80 22.08 -16.99
N GLU A 159 -5.06 21.84 -17.27
CA GLU A 159 -5.93 21.00 -16.41
C GLU A 159 -5.37 19.57 -16.29
N LEU A 160 -4.90 19.00 -17.42
CA LEU A 160 -4.25 17.69 -17.42
C LEU A 160 -2.96 17.69 -16.57
N LYS A 161 -2.11 18.70 -16.72
CA LYS A 161 -0.91 18.91 -15.89
C LYS A 161 -1.24 18.95 -14.41
N ASP A 162 -2.22 19.78 -14.02
CA ASP A 162 -2.60 19.96 -12.62
C ASP A 162 -3.21 18.69 -12.04
N THR A 163 -4.02 17.98 -12.81
CA THR A 163 -4.61 16.69 -12.43
C THR A 163 -3.52 15.64 -12.18
N ILE A 164 -2.56 15.48 -13.10
CA ILE A 164 -1.45 14.53 -12.95
C ILE A 164 -0.56 14.91 -11.77
N ASN A 165 -0.21 16.20 -11.62
CA ASN A 165 0.61 16.65 -10.50
C ASN A 165 -0.08 16.44 -9.15
N THR A 166 -1.39 16.70 -9.07
CA THR A 166 -2.20 16.41 -7.87
C THR A 166 -2.21 14.91 -7.56
N MET A 167 -2.37 14.05 -8.56
CA MET A 167 -2.31 12.60 -8.39
C MET A 167 -0.93 12.15 -7.87
N VAL A 168 0.16 12.70 -8.40
CA VAL A 168 1.53 12.41 -7.91
C VAL A 168 1.69 12.82 -6.45
N ASP A 169 1.19 14.00 -6.05
CA ASP A 169 1.25 14.48 -4.66
C ASP A 169 0.45 13.59 -3.71
N GLN A 170 -0.74 13.17 -4.11
CA GLN A 170 -1.59 12.27 -3.32
C GLN A 170 -0.94 10.90 -3.13
N LEU A 171 -0.39 10.32 -4.21
CA LEU A 171 0.33 9.04 -4.17
C LEU A 171 1.57 9.12 -3.28
N ASN A 172 2.36 10.19 -3.40
CA ASN A 172 3.56 10.38 -2.58
C ASN A 172 3.20 10.53 -1.09
N SER A 173 2.18 11.32 -0.78
CA SER A 173 1.69 11.49 0.58
C SER A 173 1.17 10.15 1.15
N PHE A 174 0.37 9.41 0.38
CA PHE A 174 -0.12 8.09 0.79
C PHE A 174 1.02 7.10 1.03
N ALA A 175 1.96 6.97 0.08
CA ALA A 175 3.10 6.06 0.21
C ALA A 175 3.97 6.40 1.44
N SER A 176 4.25 7.69 1.67
CA SER A 176 5.00 8.16 2.83
C SER A 176 4.31 7.84 4.14
N GLU A 177 3.01 8.14 4.25
CA GLU A 177 2.24 7.94 5.47
C GLU A 177 2.05 6.46 5.80
N VAL A 178 1.72 5.62 4.79
CA VAL A 178 1.62 4.17 4.96
C VAL A 178 2.96 3.56 5.38
N THR A 179 4.05 3.99 4.73
CA THR A 179 5.41 3.52 5.08
C THR A 179 5.79 3.95 6.51
N ARG A 180 5.44 5.18 6.92
CA ARG A 180 5.66 5.67 8.28
C ARG A 180 4.91 4.83 9.29
N VAL A 181 3.59 4.62 9.10
CA VAL A 181 2.76 3.82 10.02
C VAL A 181 3.25 2.37 10.08
N ALA A 182 3.57 1.77 8.92
CA ALA A 182 4.09 0.40 8.88
C ALA A 182 5.42 0.25 9.63
N ARG A 183 6.32 1.24 9.52
CA ARG A 183 7.59 1.25 10.25
C ARG A 183 7.38 1.48 11.74
N GLU A 184 6.60 2.49 12.13
CA GLU A 184 6.33 2.80 13.54
C GLU A 184 5.69 1.61 14.25
N VAL A 185 4.62 1.05 13.68
CA VAL A 185 3.87 -0.05 14.29
C VAL A 185 4.59 -1.40 14.12
N GLY A 186 5.06 -1.69 12.90
CA GLY A 186 5.60 -3.01 12.55
C GLY A 186 7.07 -3.23 12.93
N SER A 187 7.90 -2.18 12.90
CA SER A 187 9.35 -2.31 13.13
C SER A 187 9.82 -1.66 14.43
N GLU A 188 9.27 -0.50 14.78
CA GLU A 188 9.68 0.23 15.98
C GLU A 188 8.82 -0.10 17.20
N GLY A 189 7.73 -0.83 17.02
CA GLY A 189 6.78 -1.17 18.11
C GLY A 189 6.04 0.03 18.69
N LYS A 190 6.01 1.16 17.97
CA LYS A 190 5.29 2.36 18.39
C LYS A 190 3.81 2.25 18.02
N LEU A 191 3.01 1.87 18.98
CA LEU A 191 1.58 1.64 18.77
C LEU A 191 0.79 2.95 18.78
N GLY A 192 -0.21 3.05 17.88
CA GLY A 192 -1.16 4.16 17.81
C GLY A 192 -0.91 5.15 16.67
N GLY A 193 0.08 4.89 15.80
CA GLY A 193 0.32 5.68 14.59
C GLY A 193 -0.88 5.60 13.64
N GLN A 194 -1.24 6.78 13.06
CA GLN A 194 -2.33 6.91 12.07
C GLN A 194 -1.78 7.61 10.83
N ALA A 195 -2.15 7.13 9.65
CA ALA A 195 -1.83 7.78 8.38
C ALA A 195 -2.77 8.98 8.15
N THR A 196 -2.22 10.11 7.74
CA THR A 196 -2.99 11.31 7.42
C THR A 196 -2.66 11.78 6.02
N VAL A 197 -3.54 11.51 5.06
CA VAL A 197 -3.40 11.92 3.67
C VAL A 197 -4.43 12.98 3.35
N LYS A 198 -3.95 14.19 3.02
CA LYS A 198 -4.83 15.33 2.73
C LYS A 198 -5.33 15.30 1.28
N GLY A 199 -6.57 15.76 1.07
CA GLY A 199 -7.13 15.96 -0.26
C GLY A 199 -7.46 14.69 -1.05
N VAL A 200 -7.49 13.52 -0.38
CA VAL A 200 -7.86 12.26 -1.01
C VAL A 200 -9.35 11.94 -0.82
N GLY A 201 -9.93 11.32 -1.85
CA GLY A 201 -11.30 10.81 -1.84
C GLY A 201 -11.36 9.43 -2.48
N GLY A 202 -12.57 8.82 -2.53
CA GLY A 202 -12.78 7.51 -3.14
C GLY A 202 -11.82 6.46 -2.59
N VAL A 203 -11.28 5.63 -3.47
CA VAL A 203 -10.42 4.48 -3.11
C VAL A 203 -9.19 4.87 -2.28
N TRP A 204 -8.59 6.05 -2.48
CA TRP A 204 -7.42 6.49 -1.70
C TRP A 204 -7.77 6.77 -0.24
N LYS A 205 -8.95 7.33 -0.01
CA LYS A 205 -9.49 7.51 1.34
C LYS A 205 -9.77 6.16 1.99
N ASP A 206 -10.42 5.24 1.27
CA ASP A 206 -10.78 3.90 1.76
C ASP A 206 -9.52 3.09 2.14
N LEU A 207 -8.44 3.19 1.34
CA LEU A 207 -7.15 2.57 1.65
C LEU A 207 -6.51 3.19 2.90
N THR A 208 -6.53 4.52 3.03
CA THR A 208 -6.01 5.20 4.22
C THR A 208 -6.80 4.79 5.47
N ASP A 209 -8.12 4.77 5.40
CA ASP A 209 -8.99 4.36 6.49
C ASP A 209 -8.75 2.88 6.86
N SER A 210 -8.54 2.00 5.87
CA SER A 210 -8.23 0.59 6.10
C SER A 210 -6.89 0.38 6.81
N VAL A 211 -5.85 1.14 6.42
CA VAL A 211 -4.55 1.14 7.11
C VAL A 211 -4.68 1.63 8.55
N ASN A 212 -5.46 2.69 8.77
CA ASN A 212 -5.71 3.25 10.09
C ASN A 212 -6.51 2.28 10.97
N GLN A 213 -7.50 1.60 10.42
CA GLN A 213 -8.26 0.59 11.13
C GLN A 213 -7.38 -0.61 11.53
N MET A 214 -6.52 -1.08 10.62
CA MET A 214 -5.54 -2.14 10.91
C MET A 214 -4.59 -1.72 12.05
N ALA A 215 -4.00 -0.52 11.97
CA ALA A 215 -3.10 -0.01 13.00
C ALA A 215 -3.80 0.19 14.35
N SER A 216 -5.04 0.63 14.35
CA SER A 216 -5.87 0.79 15.55
C SER A 216 -6.21 -0.54 16.20
N ASN A 217 -6.65 -1.51 15.40
CA ASN A 217 -6.96 -2.86 15.90
C ASN A 217 -5.73 -3.52 16.51
N LEU A 218 -4.59 -3.51 15.80
CA LEU A 218 -3.35 -4.06 16.31
C LEU A 218 -2.89 -3.37 17.60
N THR A 219 -3.02 -2.04 17.66
CA THR A 219 -2.73 -1.26 18.86
C THR A 219 -3.58 -1.70 20.06
N ALA A 220 -4.88 -1.82 19.88
CA ALA A 220 -5.81 -2.23 20.93
C ALA A 220 -5.51 -3.66 21.43
N GLN A 221 -5.26 -4.58 20.49
CA GLN A 221 -4.95 -5.97 20.79
C GLN A 221 -3.66 -6.10 21.58
N VAL A 222 -2.56 -5.53 21.08
CA VAL A 222 -1.26 -5.64 21.75
C VAL A 222 -1.24 -4.96 23.11
N ARG A 223 -1.87 -3.79 23.24
CA ARG A 223 -1.98 -3.09 24.54
C ARG A 223 -2.80 -3.90 25.55
N ASN A 224 -3.90 -4.51 25.14
CA ASN A 224 -4.73 -5.32 26.05
C ASN A 224 -3.98 -6.58 26.47
N ILE A 225 -3.30 -7.28 25.57
CA ILE A 225 -2.41 -8.42 25.89
C ILE A 225 -1.33 -7.99 26.89
N ALA A 226 -0.65 -6.88 26.64
CA ALA A 226 0.40 -6.35 27.53
C ALA A 226 -0.14 -5.99 28.92
N GLN A 227 -1.33 -5.40 29.01
CA GLN A 227 -1.99 -5.08 30.27
C GLN A 227 -2.30 -6.33 31.09
N VAL A 228 -2.88 -7.36 30.44
CA VAL A 228 -3.20 -8.64 31.12
C VAL A 228 -1.92 -9.35 31.54
N SER A 229 -0.92 -9.45 30.66
CA SER A 229 0.37 -10.07 30.99
C SER A 229 1.08 -9.35 32.16
N THR A 230 1.01 -8.03 32.20
CA THR A 230 1.56 -7.23 33.29
C THR A 230 0.78 -7.45 34.60
N ALA A 231 -0.54 -7.60 34.54
CA ALA A 231 -1.38 -7.92 35.68
C ALA A 231 -1.02 -9.29 36.25
N VAL A 232 -0.93 -10.31 35.40
CA VAL A 232 -0.50 -11.67 35.78
C VAL A 232 0.89 -11.65 36.44
N ALA A 233 1.85 -10.94 35.85
CA ALA A 233 3.20 -10.83 36.42
C ALA A 233 3.23 -10.15 37.80
N LYS A 234 2.22 -9.34 38.12
CA LYS A 234 2.05 -8.70 39.45
C LYS A 234 1.17 -9.52 40.39
N GLY A 235 0.70 -10.71 39.98
CA GLY A 235 -0.20 -11.56 40.75
C GLY A 235 -1.68 -11.17 40.68
N ASP A 236 -2.06 -10.20 39.83
CA ASP A 236 -3.47 -9.89 39.60
C ASP A 236 -4.01 -10.81 38.50
N LEU A 237 -4.68 -11.88 38.94
CA LEU A 237 -5.29 -12.89 38.09
C LEU A 237 -6.77 -12.61 37.78
N SER A 238 -7.27 -11.43 38.09
CA SER A 238 -8.65 -11.02 37.82
C SER A 238 -8.86 -10.49 36.40
N ARG A 239 -7.78 -10.16 35.71
CA ARG A 239 -7.81 -9.51 34.39
C ARG A 239 -7.79 -10.49 33.26
N LYS A 240 -8.66 -10.24 32.25
CA LYS A 240 -8.75 -11.02 31.01
C LYS A 240 -8.62 -10.15 29.77
N ILE A 241 -8.22 -10.75 28.66
CA ILE A 241 -8.27 -10.10 27.34
C ILE A 241 -9.73 -10.03 26.92
N THR A 242 -10.24 -8.79 26.72
CA THR A 242 -11.65 -8.54 26.41
C THR A 242 -11.87 -7.98 24.99
N VAL A 243 -10.81 -7.56 24.28
CA VAL A 243 -10.91 -7.01 22.93
C VAL A 243 -11.58 -8.00 21.98
N ASP A 244 -12.40 -7.47 21.07
CA ASP A 244 -12.98 -8.27 19.98
C ASP A 244 -11.90 -8.57 18.94
N VAL A 245 -11.65 -9.84 18.70
CA VAL A 245 -10.57 -10.34 17.83
C VAL A 245 -11.03 -11.56 17.05
N LYS A 246 -10.35 -11.86 15.94
CA LYS A 246 -10.67 -13.00 15.06
C LYS A 246 -9.41 -13.75 14.68
N GLY A 247 -9.57 -14.95 14.11
CA GLY A 247 -8.46 -15.77 13.60
C GLY A 247 -7.46 -16.12 14.70
N GLU A 248 -6.19 -16.16 14.38
CA GLU A 248 -5.10 -16.55 15.28
C GLU A 248 -5.00 -15.69 16.56
N ILE A 249 -5.40 -14.42 16.47
CA ILE A 249 -5.44 -13.54 17.65
C ILE A 249 -6.55 -13.96 18.62
N LEU A 250 -7.65 -14.53 18.14
CA LEU A 250 -8.68 -15.11 19.01
C LEU A 250 -8.15 -16.35 19.74
N GLU A 251 -7.43 -17.21 19.05
CA GLU A 251 -6.79 -18.38 19.68
C GLU A 251 -5.79 -17.96 20.77
N LEU A 252 -4.99 -16.92 20.50
CA LEU A 252 -4.07 -16.34 21.48
C LEU A 252 -4.83 -15.77 22.70
N LYS A 253 -5.91 -15.03 22.47
CA LYS A 253 -6.78 -14.51 23.54
C LYS A 253 -7.33 -15.64 24.41
N ASP A 254 -7.88 -16.67 23.79
CA ASP A 254 -8.48 -17.80 24.50
C ASP A 254 -7.43 -18.59 25.29
N THR A 255 -6.25 -18.78 24.70
CA THR A 255 -5.12 -19.43 25.38
C THR A 255 -4.67 -18.65 26.61
N ILE A 256 -4.47 -17.33 26.49
CA ILE A 256 -4.06 -16.49 27.62
C ILE A 256 -5.17 -16.44 28.68
N ASN A 257 -6.42 -16.30 28.29
CA ASN A 257 -7.53 -16.29 29.25
C ASN A 257 -7.67 -17.62 29.99
N THR A 258 -7.51 -18.75 29.32
CA THR A 258 -7.47 -20.08 29.91
C THR A 258 -6.31 -20.22 30.90
N MET A 259 -5.11 -19.74 30.53
CA MET A 259 -3.95 -19.74 31.45
C MET A 259 -4.22 -18.89 32.70
N VAL A 260 -4.83 -17.72 32.55
CA VAL A 260 -5.21 -16.86 33.69
C VAL A 260 -6.22 -17.58 34.61
N ASP A 261 -7.22 -18.26 34.05
CA ASP A 261 -8.21 -19.03 34.80
C ASP A 261 -7.56 -20.18 35.57
N GLN A 262 -6.67 -20.93 34.93
CA GLN A 262 -5.95 -22.04 35.60
C GLN A 262 -5.06 -21.54 36.72
N LEU A 263 -4.32 -20.44 36.51
CA LEU A 263 -3.49 -19.81 37.56
C LEU A 263 -4.32 -19.34 38.73
N ASN A 264 -5.47 -18.70 38.47
CA ASN A 264 -6.37 -18.21 39.52
C ASN A 264 -6.97 -19.35 40.31
N SER A 265 -7.44 -20.42 39.66
CA SER A 265 -7.96 -21.62 40.31
C SER A 265 -6.88 -22.31 41.18
N PHE A 266 -5.67 -22.47 40.64
CA PHE A 266 -4.56 -23.05 41.37
C PHE A 266 -4.20 -22.21 42.61
N ALA A 267 -4.01 -20.90 42.45
CA ALA A 267 -3.67 -20.00 43.56
C ALA A 267 -4.77 -20.00 44.66
N SER A 268 -6.03 -20.00 44.26
CA SER A 268 -7.17 -20.04 45.15
C SER A 268 -7.22 -21.35 45.95
N GLU A 269 -7.11 -22.52 45.28
CA GLU A 269 -7.16 -23.81 45.87
C GLU A 269 -5.98 -24.11 46.81
N VAL A 270 -4.77 -23.78 46.38
CA VAL A 270 -3.58 -23.89 47.23
C VAL A 270 -3.69 -23.02 48.48
N THR A 271 -4.17 -21.78 48.35
CA THR A 271 -4.39 -20.87 49.47
C THR A 271 -5.46 -21.45 50.43
N ARG A 272 -6.54 -21.98 49.86
CA ARG A 272 -7.61 -22.63 50.69
C ARG A 272 -7.06 -23.80 51.48
N VAL A 273 -6.36 -24.74 50.81
CA VAL A 273 -5.79 -25.93 51.49
C VAL A 273 -4.75 -25.52 52.51
N ALA A 274 -3.87 -24.56 52.22
CA ALA A 274 -2.89 -24.06 53.17
C ALA A 274 -3.52 -23.43 54.41
N ARG A 275 -4.62 -22.68 54.28
CA ARG A 275 -5.37 -22.09 55.38
C ARG A 275 -6.10 -23.14 56.22
N GLU A 276 -6.87 -24.02 55.55
CA GLU A 276 -7.61 -25.08 56.21
C GLU A 276 -6.70 -25.99 57.03
N VAL A 277 -5.66 -26.52 56.40
CA VAL A 277 -4.75 -27.47 57.03
C VAL A 277 -3.76 -26.76 57.98
N GLY A 278 -3.16 -25.66 57.55
CA GLY A 278 -2.07 -25.01 58.27
C GLY A 278 -2.50 -24.00 59.36
N SER A 279 -3.66 -23.37 59.23
CA SER A 279 -4.13 -22.33 60.16
C SER A 279 -5.37 -22.70 60.94
N GLU A 280 -6.32 -23.37 60.32
CA GLU A 280 -7.59 -23.77 60.95
C GLU A 280 -7.55 -25.15 61.57
N GLY A 281 -6.52 -25.95 61.27
CA GLY A 281 -6.38 -27.31 61.75
C GLY A 281 -7.39 -28.29 61.15
N MET A 282 -8.04 -27.93 60.06
CA MET A 282 -9.01 -28.75 59.36
C MET A 282 -8.31 -29.75 58.45
N LEU A 283 -8.08 -30.94 58.93
CA LEU A 283 -7.33 -31.97 58.22
C LEU A 283 -8.17 -32.70 57.17
N GLY A 284 -7.58 -32.94 55.97
CA GLY A 284 -8.16 -33.70 54.86
C GLY A 284 -8.55 -32.85 53.63
N GLY A 285 -8.32 -31.53 53.68
CA GLY A 285 -8.52 -30.63 52.52
C GLY A 285 -7.61 -31.04 51.35
N GLN A 286 -8.18 -31.05 50.14
CA GLN A 286 -7.47 -31.29 48.86
C GLN A 286 -7.76 -30.19 47.88
N ALA A 287 -6.74 -29.77 47.12
CA ALA A 287 -6.89 -28.82 46.02
C ALA A 287 -7.51 -29.51 44.81
N ASP A 288 -8.53 -28.91 44.22
CA ASP A 288 -9.14 -29.36 42.97
C ASP A 288 -9.02 -28.24 41.93
N VAL A 289 -8.20 -28.47 40.92
CA VAL A 289 -7.96 -27.49 39.83
C VAL A 289 -8.36 -28.13 38.50
N PRO A 290 -9.55 -27.82 37.99
CA PRO A 290 -10.05 -28.44 36.76
C PRO A 290 -9.23 -28.06 35.53
N GLY A 291 -9.04 -28.99 34.59
CA GLY A 291 -8.47 -28.76 33.29
C GLY A 291 -6.96 -28.53 33.27
N VAL A 292 -6.23 -28.72 34.35
CA VAL A 292 -4.79 -28.58 34.38
C VAL A 292 -4.07 -29.86 33.93
N GLY A 293 -2.95 -29.69 33.25
CA GLY A 293 -2.05 -30.76 32.81
C GLY A 293 -0.58 -30.41 33.07
N GLY A 294 0.33 -31.36 32.78
CA GLY A 294 1.76 -31.14 32.92
C GLY A 294 2.16 -30.62 34.30
N THR A 295 3.05 -29.67 34.37
CA THR A 295 3.60 -29.11 35.63
C THR A 295 2.54 -28.56 36.59
N TRP A 296 1.42 -28.01 36.12
CA TRP A 296 0.34 -27.53 36.99
C TRP A 296 -0.37 -28.66 37.71
N LYS A 297 -0.57 -29.78 37.00
CA LYS A 297 -1.09 -31.01 37.62
C LYS A 297 -0.11 -31.54 38.64
N ASP A 298 1.18 -31.63 38.32
CA ASP A 298 2.22 -32.13 39.22
C ASP A 298 2.32 -31.29 40.50
N LEU A 299 2.17 -29.98 40.41
CA LEU A 299 2.12 -29.06 41.56
C LEU A 299 0.87 -29.30 42.41
N THR A 300 -0.31 -29.45 41.79
CA THR A 300 -1.55 -29.76 42.51
C THR A 300 -1.46 -31.11 43.22
N ASP A 301 -0.96 -32.15 42.56
CA ASP A 301 -0.77 -33.47 43.12
C ASP A 301 0.26 -33.43 44.29
N SER A 302 1.30 -32.62 44.19
CA SER A 302 2.31 -32.44 45.24
C SER A 302 1.71 -31.76 46.48
N VAL A 303 0.88 -30.70 46.29
CA VAL A 303 0.14 -30.07 47.40
C VAL A 303 -0.82 -31.04 48.06
N ASN A 304 -1.55 -31.80 47.28
CA ASN A 304 -2.48 -32.82 47.79
C ASN A 304 -1.76 -33.93 48.55
N LYS A 305 -0.62 -34.37 48.04
CA LYS A 305 0.22 -35.36 48.73
C LYS A 305 0.77 -34.82 50.05
N MET A 306 1.22 -33.57 50.10
CA MET A 306 1.67 -32.91 51.33
C MET A 306 0.52 -32.82 52.35
N ALA A 307 -0.66 -32.33 51.95
CA ALA A 307 -1.83 -32.22 52.83
C ALA A 307 -2.32 -33.59 53.31
N GLY A 308 -2.33 -34.60 52.46
CA GLY A 308 -2.68 -35.98 52.80
C GLY A 308 -1.70 -36.63 53.79
N ASN A 309 -0.40 -36.48 53.57
CA ASN A 309 0.64 -36.97 54.49
C ASN A 309 0.50 -36.31 55.87
N LEU A 310 0.38 -34.97 55.91
CA LEU A 310 0.20 -34.25 57.19
C LEU A 310 -1.07 -34.70 57.90
N THR A 311 -2.18 -34.85 57.19
CA THR A 311 -3.45 -35.36 57.72
C THR A 311 -3.26 -36.74 58.37
N SER A 312 -2.67 -37.66 57.64
CA SER A 312 -2.45 -39.02 58.12
C SER A 312 -1.54 -39.10 59.37
N GLN A 313 -0.50 -38.32 59.37
CA GLN A 313 0.47 -38.20 60.46
C GLN A 313 -0.16 -37.66 61.73
N VAL A 314 -0.83 -36.47 61.61
CA VAL A 314 -1.45 -35.83 62.81
C VAL A 314 -2.60 -36.66 63.38
N ARG A 315 -3.46 -37.24 62.50
CA ARG A 315 -4.54 -38.14 62.98
C ARG A 315 -4.02 -39.35 63.68
N ASN A 316 -3.00 -40.03 63.16
CA ASN A 316 -2.41 -41.22 63.80
C ASN A 316 -1.72 -40.86 65.13
N ILE A 317 -1.06 -39.72 65.24
CA ILE A 317 -0.52 -39.20 66.49
C ILE A 317 -1.65 -38.95 67.49
N ALA A 318 -2.73 -38.25 67.05
CA ALA A 318 -3.89 -37.95 67.92
C ALA A 318 -4.61 -39.25 68.41
N GLU A 319 -4.78 -40.24 67.51
CA GLU A 319 -5.37 -41.50 67.86
C GLU A 319 -4.54 -42.27 68.97
N VAL A 320 -3.21 -42.32 68.79
CA VAL A 320 -2.34 -42.95 69.75
C VAL A 320 -2.28 -42.20 71.08
N THR A 321 -2.16 -40.90 71.07
CA THR A 321 -2.13 -40.08 72.29
C THR A 321 -3.49 -40.10 72.99
N THR A 322 -4.62 -40.18 72.29
CA THR A 322 -5.96 -40.41 72.93
C THR A 322 -6.10 -41.78 73.54
N ALA A 323 -5.59 -42.78 72.82
CA ALA A 323 -5.55 -44.18 73.38
C ALA A 323 -4.75 -44.22 74.70
N VAL A 324 -3.57 -43.64 74.72
CA VAL A 324 -2.74 -43.52 75.93
C VAL A 324 -3.45 -42.80 77.06
N ALA A 325 -4.12 -41.68 76.75
CA ALA A 325 -4.92 -40.91 77.75
C ALA A 325 -6.07 -41.76 78.38
N ASN A 326 -6.61 -42.67 77.54
CA ASN A 326 -7.68 -43.57 78.00
C ASN A 326 -7.13 -44.92 78.64
N GLY A 327 -5.82 -45.06 78.84
CA GLY A 327 -5.19 -46.21 79.42
C GLY A 327 -4.93 -47.36 78.44
N ASP A 328 -5.19 -47.22 77.16
CA ASP A 328 -4.88 -48.19 76.10
C ASP A 328 -3.43 -47.98 75.62
N LEU A 329 -2.51 -48.77 76.18
CA LEU A 329 -1.07 -48.74 75.88
C LEU A 329 -0.68 -49.72 74.78
N SER A 330 -1.64 -50.34 74.09
CA SER A 330 -1.38 -51.32 73.03
C SER A 330 -1.12 -50.63 71.63
N ARG A 331 -1.47 -49.41 71.51
CA ARG A 331 -1.38 -48.66 70.23
C ARG A 331 -0.06 -47.90 70.03
N LYS A 332 0.46 -47.99 68.84
CA LYS A 332 1.67 -47.26 68.44
C LYS A 332 1.45 -46.46 67.15
N ILE A 333 2.24 -45.39 66.96
CA ILE A 333 2.27 -44.68 65.74
C ILE A 333 2.94 -45.54 64.65
N THR A 334 2.18 -45.91 63.61
CA THR A 334 2.62 -46.81 62.52
C THR A 334 2.86 -46.14 61.21
N VAL A 335 2.38 -44.90 61.02
CA VAL A 335 2.53 -44.14 59.74
C VAL A 335 4.00 -44.03 59.32
N ASP A 336 4.27 -44.16 58.03
CA ASP A 336 5.60 -43.92 57.49
C ASP A 336 5.89 -42.42 57.50
N VAL A 337 6.92 -42.01 58.23
CA VAL A 337 7.29 -40.59 58.44
C VAL A 337 8.80 -40.43 58.38
N LYS A 338 9.25 -39.21 58.11
CA LYS A 338 10.66 -38.82 57.97
C LYS A 338 10.95 -37.57 58.78
N GLY A 339 12.24 -37.25 58.96
CA GLY A 339 12.70 -36.02 59.60
C GLY A 339 12.20 -35.90 61.05
N GLU A 340 11.85 -34.71 61.47
CA GLU A 340 11.39 -34.34 62.81
C GLU A 340 10.13 -35.12 63.26
N ILE A 341 9.25 -35.44 62.31
CA ILE A 341 8.06 -36.25 62.60
C ILE A 341 8.44 -37.71 62.93
N LEU A 342 9.52 -38.24 62.38
CA LEU A 342 10.05 -39.56 62.78
C LEU A 342 10.60 -39.54 64.20
N GLU A 343 11.28 -38.48 64.60
CA GLU A 343 11.75 -38.29 65.96
C GLU A 343 10.57 -38.23 66.94
N LEU A 344 9.51 -37.44 66.59
CA LEU A 344 8.29 -37.38 67.38
C LEU A 344 7.59 -38.76 67.49
N LYS A 345 7.48 -39.55 66.43
CA LYS A 345 6.97 -40.93 66.39
C LYS A 345 7.75 -41.82 67.35
N ASN A 346 9.08 -41.81 67.25
CA ASN A 346 9.94 -42.64 68.08
C ASN A 346 9.82 -42.27 69.57
N THR A 347 9.77 -40.99 69.87
CA THR A 347 9.60 -40.47 71.23
C THR A 347 8.27 -40.95 71.87
N ILE A 348 7.16 -40.74 71.11
CA ILE A 348 5.83 -41.18 71.59
C ILE A 348 5.78 -42.71 71.70
N ASN A 349 6.28 -43.48 70.76
CA ASN A 349 6.31 -44.95 70.83
C ASN A 349 7.15 -45.42 72.01
N THR A 350 8.32 -44.81 72.28
CA THR A 350 9.16 -45.11 73.46
C THR A 350 8.41 -44.79 74.78
N MET A 351 7.71 -43.65 74.82
CA MET A 351 6.87 -43.31 75.98
C MET A 351 5.77 -44.38 76.24
N VAL A 352 5.08 -44.84 75.19
CA VAL A 352 4.07 -45.89 75.25
C VAL A 352 4.68 -47.16 75.77
N ASP A 353 5.86 -47.60 75.33
CA ASP A 353 6.57 -48.77 75.76
C ASP A 353 6.96 -48.66 77.23
N GLN A 354 7.46 -47.57 77.70
CA GLN A 354 7.81 -47.29 79.09
C GLN A 354 6.58 -47.31 79.98
N LEU A 355 5.48 -46.66 79.58
CA LEU A 355 4.22 -46.70 80.34
C LEU A 355 3.64 -48.15 80.44
N ASN A 356 3.71 -48.92 79.36
CA ASN A 356 3.24 -50.29 79.34
C ASN A 356 4.09 -51.21 80.27
N SER A 357 5.41 -51.06 80.23
CA SER A 357 6.32 -51.75 81.14
C SER A 357 6.07 -51.40 82.60
N PHE A 358 5.88 -50.07 82.87
CA PHE A 358 5.53 -49.60 84.23
C PHE A 358 4.19 -50.21 84.70
N ALA A 359 3.11 -50.12 83.89
CA ALA A 359 1.78 -50.62 84.20
C ALA A 359 1.83 -52.16 84.48
N SER A 360 2.62 -52.88 83.66
CA SER A 360 2.84 -54.33 83.82
C SER A 360 3.54 -54.69 85.16
N GLU A 361 4.57 -53.90 85.46
CA GLU A 361 5.34 -54.15 86.72
C GLU A 361 4.54 -53.76 87.95
N VAL A 362 3.82 -52.65 87.95
CA VAL A 362 2.92 -52.29 89.05
C VAL A 362 1.81 -53.29 89.18
N THR A 363 1.23 -53.83 88.11
CA THR A 363 0.24 -54.89 88.17
C THR A 363 0.81 -56.21 88.74
N ARG A 364 2.05 -56.57 88.39
CA ARG A 364 2.76 -57.68 88.89
C ARG A 364 2.96 -57.55 90.42
N VAL A 365 3.53 -56.45 90.89
CA VAL A 365 3.75 -56.16 92.31
C VAL A 365 2.43 -56.14 93.06
N ALA A 366 1.38 -55.51 92.53
CA ALA A 366 0.06 -55.46 93.19
C ALA A 366 -0.56 -56.88 93.35
N ARG A 367 -0.35 -57.79 92.39
CA ARG A 367 -0.78 -59.21 92.50
C ARG A 367 0.07 -59.98 93.50
N GLU A 368 1.36 -59.73 93.49
CA GLU A 368 2.26 -60.43 94.48
C GLU A 368 1.94 -59.99 95.89
N VAL A 369 1.74 -58.74 96.17
CA VAL A 369 1.43 -58.20 97.49
C VAL A 369 -0.04 -58.46 97.93
N GLY A 370 -0.99 -58.47 96.97
CA GLY A 370 -2.41 -58.67 97.26
C GLY A 370 -2.84 -60.16 97.28
N SER A 371 -1.92 -61.08 97.08
CA SER A 371 -2.16 -62.57 97.18
C SER A 371 -1.54 -63.20 98.40
N GLU A 372 -0.94 -62.37 99.32
CA GLU A 372 -0.65 -62.77 100.70
C GLU A 372 -1.84 -62.37 101.58
#